data_dd5dfb5790cb3dedf0ce16b20acf2e96
#
_entry.id   dd5dfb5790cb3dedf0ce16b20acf2e96
#
_cell.length_a   1.000
_cell.length_b   1.000
_cell.length_c   1.000
_cell.angle_alpha   90.00
_cell.angle_beta   90.00
_cell.angle_gamma   90.00
#
_symmetry.space_group_name_H-M   'P 1'
#
loop_
_entity.id
_entity.type
_entity.pdbx_description
1 polymer ?
#
loop_
_entity_poly.entity_id
_entity_poly.type
_entity_poly.pdbx_seq_one_letter_code
_entity_poly.pdbx_strand_id
1 'polypeptide(L)'
;MGLSRRDCIKRAAAAALWGCVAAPLAAQAQTARPVVLIVGDSLSAEYGLKRGSGWVALLEKKLGAEKMEASVVNASISGDTTAGGRSRLPALLAQHKPDVVVIELGGNDALRGLPLDMTERNLAEMVRASKAAGAEVLLLGMQVPPNYGRAYSDDFASLFASVAKDQGAALVPFLLEGVANVANAAELFQPDRIHPRESAQPLMLANVWPVLERLLK
;
A
#
# COMPACT_ATOMS: atom_id res chain seq x y z
N MET A 1 -77.47 -42.63 -42.56
CA MET A 1 -77.15 -41.99 -43.80
C MET A 1 -75.82 -41.24 -43.63
N GLY A 2 -74.86 -41.70 -44.33
CA GLY A 2 -73.50 -41.38 -44.14
C GLY A 2 -73.08 -39.98 -44.60
N LEU A 3 -72.17 -39.38 -43.93
CA LEU A 3 -71.41 -38.28 -44.41
C LEU A 3 -69.96 -38.70 -44.58
N SER A 4 -69.54 -38.53 -45.81
CA SER A 4 -68.27 -38.92 -46.38
C SER A 4 -67.08 -38.13 -45.78
N ARG A 5 -66.04 -38.90 -45.57
CA ARG A 5 -64.72 -38.39 -45.36
C ARG A 5 -64.18 -37.84 -46.68
N ARG A 6 -63.87 -36.58 -46.75
CA ARG A 6 -62.86 -35.96 -47.67
C ARG A 6 -63.16 -34.46 -47.75
N ASP A 7 -62.45 -33.68 -46.99
CA ASP A 7 -61.94 -32.41 -47.41
C ASP A 7 -60.91 -31.90 -46.38
N CYS A 8 -59.69 -32.44 -46.52
CA CYS A 8 -58.54 -31.88 -45.87
C CYS A 8 -58.06 -30.69 -46.66
N ILE A 9 -58.51 -29.52 -46.34
CA ILE A 9 -58.00 -28.29 -46.91
C ILE A 9 -56.67 -27.93 -46.23
N LYS A 10 -55.67 -27.84 -47.05
CA LYS A 10 -54.31 -27.39 -46.78
C LYS A 10 -54.37 -25.98 -46.21
N ARG A 11 -53.93 -25.81 -44.98
CA ARG A 11 -53.48 -24.50 -44.44
C ARG A 11 -52.01 -24.63 -44.08
N ALA A 12 -51.17 -24.08 -44.93
CA ALA A 12 -49.79 -23.87 -44.69
C ALA A 12 -49.65 -22.81 -43.57
N ALA A 13 -49.20 -23.21 -42.40
CA ALA A 13 -48.79 -22.29 -41.36
C ALA A 13 -47.31 -21.95 -41.58
N ALA A 14 -47.08 -20.74 -42.03
CA ALA A 14 -45.71 -20.17 -42.06
C ALA A 14 -45.23 -19.94 -40.63
N ALA A 15 -44.34 -20.79 -40.14
CA ALA A 15 -43.62 -20.58 -38.89
C ALA A 15 -42.53 -19.53 -39.11
N ALA A 16 -42.76 -18.32 -38.64
CA ALA A 16 -41.71 -17.30 -38.56
C ALA A 16 -40.76 -17.66 -37.46
N LEU A 17 -39.59 -18.16 -37.84
CA LEU A 17 -38.42 -18.37 -36.96
C LEU A 17 -37.87 -16.98 -36.60
N TRP A 18 -38.25 -16.43 -35.47
CA TRP A 18 -37.55 -15.33 -34.85
C TRP A 18 -36.27 -15.90 -34.22
N GLY A 19 -35.17 -15.79 -34.96
CA GLY A 19 -33.85 -16.04 -34.44
C GLY A 19 -33.51 -14.97 -33.36
N CYS A 20 -33.62 -15.33 -32.08
CA CYS A 20 -33.01 -14.56 -31.01
C CYS A 20 -31.49 -14.59 -31.20
N VAL A 21 -30.96 -13.55 -31.83
CA VAL A 21 -29.52 -13.28 -31.79
C VAL A 21 -29.21 -12.81 -30.36
N ALA A 22 -28.82 -13.75 -29.51
CA ALA A 22 -28.23 -13.43 -28.21
C ALA A 22 -26.86 -12.77 -28.47
N ALA A 23 -26.83 -11.44 -28.49
CA ALA A 23 -25.59 -10.72 -28.44
C ALA A 23 -24.86 -11.10 -27.12
N PRO A 24 -23.59 -11.53 -27.16
CA PRO A 24 -22.86 -11.72 -25.92
C PRO A 24 -22.75 -10.38 -25.23
N LEU A 25 -23.36 -10.24 -24.05
CA LEU A 25 -23.01 -9.20 -23.12
C LEU A 25 -21.54 -9.41 -22.77
N ALA A 26 -20.64 -8.67 -23.41
CA ALA A 26 -19.28 -8.53 -22.96
C ALA A 26 -19.38 -7.94 -21.55
N ALA A 27 -19.28 -8.78 -20.52
CA ALA A 27 -19.07 -8.33 -19.16
C ALA A 27 -17.78 -7.52 -19.20
N GLN A 28 -17.89 -6.19 -19.15
CA GLN A 28 -16.74 -5.33 -18.91
C GLN A 28 -16.22 -5.76 -17.55
N ALA A 29 -15.12 -6.48 -17.55
CA ALA A 29 -14.35 -6.74 -16.34
C ALA A 29 -14.00 -5.36 -15.78
N GLN A 30 -14.71 -4.93 -14.76
CA GLN A 30 -14.39 -3.74 -14.01
C GLN A 30 -13.00 -4.00 -13.44
N THR A 31 -11.97 -3.35 -13.98
CA THR A 31 -10.61 -3.46 -13.49
C THR A 31 -10.65 -3.15 -12.00
N ALA A 32 -10.31 -4.13 -11.17
CA ALA A 32 -10.29 -3.95 -9.73
C ALA A 32 -9.37 -2.76 -9.43
N ARG A 33 -9.83 -1.87 -8.55
CA ARG A 33 -9.03 -0.70 -8.15
C ARG A 33 -7.76 -1.20 -7.47
N PRO A 34 -6.56 -0.72 -7.86
CA PRO A 34 -5.34 -1.07 -7.17
C PRO A 34 -5.42 -0.83 -5.66
N VAL A 35 -4.90 -1.77 -4.89
CA VAL A 35 -4.89 -1.71 -3.43
C VAL A 35 -3.49 -1.39 -2.94
N VAL A 36 -3.33 -0.30 -2.20
CA VAL A 36 -2.10 0.08 -1.50
C VAL A 36 -2.24 -0.33 -0.04
N LEU A 37 -1.45 -1.30 0.39
CA LEU A 37 -1.38 -1.73 1.79
C LEU A 37 -0.22 -1.03 2.48
N ILE A 38 -0.49 -0.29 3.56
CA ILE A 38 0.54 0.34 4.40
C ILE A 38 0.75 -0.54 5.63
N VAL A 39 1.98 -1.03 5.80
CA VAL A 39 2.43 -1.80 6.96
C VAL A 39 3.48 -0.96 7.68
N GLY A 40 3.04 -0.19 8.66
CA GLY A 40 3.87 0.78 9.36
C GLY A 40 3.67 0.76 10.86
N ASP A 41 4.29 1.73 11.49
CA ASP A 41 4.19 1.95 12.94
C ASP A 41 3.42 3.24 13.29
N SER A 42 3.83 3.93 14.36
CA SER A 42 3.19 5.16 14.85
C SER A 42 3.25 6.32 13.85
N LEU A 43 4.26 6.36 12.98
CA LEU A 43 4.41 7.44 11.99
C LEU A 43 3.33 7.36 10.90
N SER A 44 2.81 6.17 10.66
CA SER A 44 1.73 5.92 9.70
C SER A 44 0.36 5.72 10.36
N ALA A 45 0.31 5.42 11.69
CA ALA A 45 -0.91 5.17 12.46
C ALA A 45 -1.53 6.42 13.09
N GLU A 46 -1.10 7.63 12.70
CA GLU A 46 -1.60 8.92 13.22
C GLU A 46 -1.41 9.10 14.74
N TYR A 47 -0.34 8.54 15.33
CA TYR A 47 -0.08 8.69 16.76
C TYR A 47 0.01 10.16 17.19
N GLY A 48 -0.82 10.56 18.16
CA GLY A 48 -0.86 11.92 18.67
C GLY A 48 -1.41 12.97 17.70
N LEU A 49 -1.95 12.57 16.55
CA LEU A 49 -2.53 13.45 15.55
C LEU A 49 -4.06 13.43 15.59
N LYS A 50 -4.68 14.47 15.07
CA LYS A 50 -6.10 14.43 14.76
C LYS A 50 -6.36 13.40 13.67
N ARG A 51 -7.36 12.56 13.85
CA ARG A 51 -7.75 11.55 12.87
C ARG A 51 -8.00 12.17 11.48
N GLY A 52 -7.40 11.58 10.46
CA GLY A 52 -7.51 12.05 9.08
C GLY A 52 -6.54 13.17 8.72
N SER A 53 -5.52 13.45 9.57
CA SER A 53 -4.47 14.45 9.30
C SER A 53 -3.08 13.83 9.05
N GLY A 54 -2.88 12.53 9.24
CA GLY A 54 -1.64 11.84 8.95
C GLY A 54 -1.37 11.70 7.46
N TRP A 55 -0.11 11.44 7.09
CA TRP A 55 0.32 11.35 5.69
C TRP A 55 -0.43 10.30 4.88
N VAL A 56 -0.85 9.17 5.51
CA VAL A 56 -1.64 8.14 4.84
C VAL A 56 -3.04 8.65 4.50
N ALA A 57 -3.70 9.37 5.40
CA ALA A 57 -5.00 9.99 5.12
C ALA A 57 -4.89 11.11 4.09
N LEU A 58 -3.76 11.83 4.05
CA LEU A 58 -3.48 12.81 2.99
C LEU A 58 -3.23 12.12 1.64
N LEU A 59 -2.62 10.92 1.63
CA LEU A 59 -2.47 10.09 0.43
C LEU A 59 -3.83 9.72 -0.16
N GLU A 60 -4.79 9.27 0.65
CA GLU A 60 -6.15 8.96 0.18
C GLU A 60 -6.81 10.18 -0.48
N LYS A 61 -6.69 11.35 0.15
CA LYS A 61 -7.22 12.61 -0.41
C LYS A 61 -6.53 12.96 -1.73
N LYS A 62 -5.21 12.77 -1.81
CA LYS A 62 -4.43 13.06 -3.01
C LYS A 62 -4.81 12.13 -4.16
N LEU A 63 -4.94 10.82 -3.93
CA LEU A 63 -5.42 9.87 -4.94
C LEU A 63 -6.77 10.29 -5.51
N GLY A 64 -7.71 10.70 -4.66
CA GLY A 64 -9.01 11.22 -5.09
C GLY A 64 -8.91 12.50 -5.93
N ALA A 65 -8.04 13.45 -5.53
CA ALA A 65 -7.83 14.70 -6.26
C ALA A 65 -7.19 14.49 -7.64
N GLU A 66 -6.26 13.53 -7.74
CA GLU A 66 -5.57 13.15 -8.99
C GLU A 66 -6.45 12.20 -9.86
N LYS A 67 -7.66 11.85 -9.39
CA LYS A 67 -8.58 10.89 -10.04
C LYS A 67 -7.94 9.52 -10.29
N MET A 68 -7.00 9.12 -9.45
CA MET A 68 -6.39 7.80 -9.46
C MET A 68 -7.30 6.84 -8.68
N GLU A 69 -7.81 5.83 -9.38
CA GLU A 69 -8.69 4.83 -8.78
C GLU A 69 -7.88 3.78 -8.01
N ALA A 70 -7.30 4.18 -6.86
CA ALA A 70 -6.65 3.27 -5.94
C ALA A 70 -7.30 3.34 -4.55
N SER A 71 -7.28 2.24 -3.82
CA SER A 71 -7.72 2.17 -2.43
C SER A 71 -6.52 2.03 -1.50
N VAL A 72 -6.57 2.67 -0.33
CA VAL A 72 -5.52 2.58 0.67
C VAL A 72 -6.02 1.79 1.88
N VAL A 73 -5.25 0.80 2.29
CA VAL A 73 -5.49 0.04 3.52
C VAL A 73 -4.36 0.36 4.48
N ASN A 74 -4.65 1.14 5.50
CA ASN A 74 -3.67 1.44 6.55
C ASN A 74 -3.76 0.38 7.65
N ALA A 75 -2.79 -0.54 7.65
CA ALA A 75 -2.63 -1.58 8.65
C ALA A 75 -1.50 -1.27 9.66
N SER A 76 -1.16 0.01 9.83
CA SER A 76 -0.08 0.44 10.73
C SER A 76 -0.50 0.31 12.20
N ILE A 77 0.46 -0.07 13.06
CA ILE A 77 0.26 -0.26 14.49
C ILE A 77 1.33 0.51 15.25
N SER A 78 0.92 1.47 16.08
CA SER A 78 1.86 2.26 16.90
C SER A 78 2.76 1.37 17.74
N GLY A 79 4.08 1.62 17.71
CA GLY A 79 5.07 0.86 18.43
C GLY A 79 5.47 -0.47 17.78
N ASP A 80 4.96 -0.80 16.60
CA ASP A 80 5.31 -2.04 15.92
C ASP A 80 6.78 -2.05 15.48
N THR A 81 7.35 -3.25 15.45
CA THR A 81 8.72 -3.51 14.99
C THR A 81 8.69 -4.24 13.67
N THR A 82 9.86 -4.39 13.04
CA THR A 82 9.98 -5.23 11.84
C THR A 82 9.56 -6.68 12.10
N ALA A 83 9.80 -7.22 13.29
CA ALA A 83 9.35 -8.55 13.68
C ALA A 83 7.82 -8.66 13.77
N GLY A 84 7.15 -7.63 14.34
CA GLY A 84 5.70 -7.56 14.41
C GLY A 84 5.07 -7.45 13.03
N GLY A 85 5.57 -6.51 12.21
CA GLY A 85 5.13 -6.37 10.82
C GLY A 85 5.26 -7.65 10.01
N ARG A 86 6.43 -8.32 10.09
CA ARG A 86 6.68 -9.61 9.44
C ARG A 86 5.66 -10.69 9.88
N SER A 87 5.37 -10.75 11.16
CA SER A 87 4.44 -11.76 11.71
C SER A 87 3.02 -11.62 11.18
N ARG A 88 2.52 -10.39 11.03
CA ARG A 88 1.14 -10.12 10.59
C ARG A 88 0.97 -9.97 9.08
N LEU A 89 2.05 -9.73 8.34
CA LEU A 89 2.01 -9.49 6.90
C LEU A 89 1.33 -10.62 6.09
N PRO A 90 1.57 -11.92 6.32
CA PRO A 90 0.92 -12.98 5.53
C PRO A 90 -0.61 -12.93 5.58
N ALA A 91 -1.18 -12.65 6.75
CA ALA A 91 -2.64 -12.51 6.89
C ALA A 91 -3.16 -11.29 6.14
N LEU A 92 -2.44 -10.15 6.19
CA LEU A 92 -2.79 -8.92 5.48
C LEU A 92 -2.75 -9.12 3.95
N LEU A 93 -1.71 -9.79 3.44
CA LEU A 93 -1.59 -10.11 2.02
C LEU A 93 -2.74 -10.99 1.52
N ALA A 94 -3.08 -12.04 2.28
CA ALA A 94 -4.18 -12.93 1.93
C ALA A 94 -5.55 -12.21 1.94
N GLN A 95 -5.75 -11.33 2.92
CA GLN A 95 -7.00 -10.60 3.11
C GLN A 95 -7.21 -9.50 2.07
N HIS A 96 -6.17 -8.69 1.82
CA HIS A 96 -6.31 -7.46 1.03
C HIS A 96 -5.84 -7.60 -0.42
N LYS A 97 -5.03 -8.64 -0.74
CA LYS A 97 -4.46 -8.89 -2.08
C LYS A 97 -3.93 -7.60 -2.71
N PRO A 98 -2.98 -6.91 -2.05
CA PRO A 98 -2.53 -5.60 -2.48
C PRO A 98 -1.75 -5.67 -3.80
N ASP A 99 -1.85 -4.62 -4.60
CA ASP A 99 -1.00 -4.40 -5.77
C ASP A 99 0.31 -3.72 -5.36
N VAL A 100 0.28 -2.90 -4.30
CA VAL A 100 1.46 -2.24 -3.72
C VAL A 100 1.46 -2.41 -2.22
N VAL A 101 2.59 -2.84 -1.66
CA VAL A 101 2.84 -2.87 -0.20
C VAL A 101 3.87 -1.79 0.15
N VAL A 102 3.49 -0.86 1.00
CA VAL A 102 4.39 0.14 1.58
C VAL A 102 4.81 -0.33 2.96
N ILE A 103 6.11 -0.51 3.19
CA ILE A 103 6.67 -0.93 4.47
C ILE A 103 7.36 0.26 5.13
N GLU A 104 6.83 0.70 6.27
CA GLU A 104 7.33 1.81 7.09
C GLU A 104 7.60 1.28 8.50
N LEU A 105 8.71 0.59 8.69
CA LEU A 105 9.11 -0.05 9.94
C LEU A 105 10.63 0.00 10.12
N GLY A 106 11.09 -0.21 11.36
CA GLY A 106 12.50 -0.25 11.73
C GLY A 106 12.87 0.81 12.76
N GLY A 107 12.11 1.93 12.81
CA GLY A 107 12.32 2.97 13.82
C GLY A 107 12.24 2.42 15.25
N ASN A 108 11.23 1.60 15.54
CA ASN A 108 11.07 0.97 16.84
C ASN A 108 12.11 -0.10 17.15
N ASP A 109 12.66 -0.76 16.14
CA ASP A 109 13.78 -1.68 16.29
C ASP A 109 15.01 -0.92 16.81
N ALA A 110 15.34 0.20 16.16
CA ALA A 110 16.45 1.06 16.56
C ALA A 110 16.24 1.68 17.95
N LEU A 111 15.05 2.22 18.24
CA LEU A 111 14.73 2.80 19.55
C LEU A 111 14.85 1.79 20.70
N ARG A 112 14.66 0.51 20.43
CA ARG A 112 14.79 -0.59 21.40
C ARG A 112 16.18 -1.23 21.40
N GLY A 113 17.10 -0.75 20.59
CA GLY A 113 18.46 -1.30 20.48
C GLY A 113 18.48 -2.74 19.93
N LEU A 114 17.52 -3.10 19.09
CA LEU A 114 17.50 -4.43 18.49
C LEU A 114 18.63 -4.56 17.44
N PRO A 115 19.14 -5.78 17.22
CA PRO A 115 20.23 -6.01 16.27
C PRO A 115 19.85 -5.58 14.84
N LEU A 116 20.73 -4.82 14.16
CA LEU A 116 20.47 -4.31 12.80
C LEU A 116 20.29 -5.45 11.79
N ASP A 117 21.05 -6.53 11.93
CA ASP A 117 20.93 -7.71 11.07
C ASP A 117 19.56 -8.41 11.19
N MET A 118 18.91 -8.32 12.36
CA MET A 118 17.54 -8.81 12.54
C MET A 118 16.55 -7.89 11.82
N THR A 119 16.71 -6.58 11.94
CA THR A 119 15.89 -5.59 11.23
C THR A 119 16.00 -5.79 9.72
N GLU A 120 17.21 -5.93 9.20
CA GLU A 120 17.48 -6.16 7.78
C GLU A 120 16.83 -7.46 7.27
N ARG A 121 17.01 -8.57 7.99
CA ARG A 121 16.39 -9.86 7.64
C ARG A 121 14.86 -9.77 7.63
N ASN A 122 14.26 -9.12 8.62
CA ASN A 122 12.81 -8.97 8.69
C ASN A 122 12.27 -8.14 7.52
N LEU A 123 12.91 -7.02 7.19
CA LEU A 123 12.54 -6.21 6.04
C LEU A 123 12.65 -7.00 4.73
N ALA A 124 13.78 -7.71 4.53
CA ALA A 124 14.00 -8.53 3.35
C ALA A 124 12.94 -9.65 3.22
N GLU A 125 12.56 -10.29 4.31
CA GLU A 125 11.51 -11.31 4.33
C GLU A 125 10.14 -10.72 3.98
N MET A 126 9.81 -9.54 4.51
CA MET A 126 8.55 -8.85 4.16
C MET A 126 8.51 -8.47 2.69
N VAL A 127 9.61 -7.96 2.13
CA VAL A 127 9.69 -7.65 0.69
C VAL A 127 9.46 -8.92 -0.13
N ARG A 128 10.16 -10.01 0.18
CA ARG A 128 9.99 -11.29 -0.53
C ARG A 128 8.57 -11.82 -0.44
N ALA A 129 7.95 -11.79 0.74
CA ALA A 129 6.58 -12.25 0.94
C ALA A 129 5.58 -11.43 0.12
N SER A 130 5.73 -10.10 0.09
CA SER A 130 4.88 -9.21 -0.69
C SER A 130 5.01 -9.45 -2.18
N LYS A 131 6.23 -9.58 -2.69
CA LYS A 131 6.49 -9.90 -4.12
C LYS A 131 5.98 -11.29 -4.50
N ALA A 132 6.13 -12.28 -3.63
CA ALA A 132 5.57 -13.62 -3.85
C ALA A 132 4.04 -13.62 -3.90
N ALA A 133 3.38 -12.66 -3.25
CA ALA A 133 1.94 -12.43 -3.34
C ALA A 133 1.52 -11.61 -4.58
N GLY A 134 2.47 -11.19 -5.43
CA GLY A 134 2.23 -10.43 -6.66
C GLY A 134 2.24 -8.91 -6.48
N ALA A 135 2.61 -8.40 -5.31
CA ALA A 135 2.63 -6.96 -5.04
C ALA A 135 3.98 -6.31 -5.39
N GLU A 136 3.96 -5.08 -5.90
CA GLU A 136 5.11 -4.19 -5.88
C GLU A 136 5.38 -3.73 -4.44
N VAL A 137 6.64 -3.41 -4.13
CA VAL A 137 7.02 -3.03 -2.76
C VAL A 137 7.75 -1.69 -2.74
N LEU A 138 7.32 -0.83 -1.81
CA LEU A 138 7.97 0.42 -1.47
C LEU A 138 8.45 0.37 -0.02
N LEU A 139 9.76 0.46 0.17
CA LEU A 139 10.36 0.66 1.49
C LEU A 139 10.46 2.16 1.79
N LEU A 140 10.07 2.55 3.00
CA LEU A 140 10.30 3.89 3.53
C LEU A 140 11.48 3.82 4.51
N GLY A 141 12.63 4.36 4.08
CA GLY A 141 13.84 4.40 4.88
C GLY A 141 13.72 5.36 6.06
N MET A 142 14.45 5.03 7.12
CA MET A 142 14.50 5.80 8.36
C MET A 142 15.95 6.11 8.76
N GLN A 143 16.10 7.14 9.57
CA GLN A 143 17.35 7.50 10.21
C GLN A 143 17.13 7.65 11.72
N VAL A 144 18.17 7.39 12.49
CA VAL A 144 18.16 7.64 13.93
C VAL A 144 18.85 8.98 14.24
N PRO A 145 18.50 9.62 15.37
CA PRO A 145 19.17 10.85 15.79
C PRO A 145 20.69 10.67 15.98
N PRO A 146 21.50 11.72 15.81
CA PRO A 146 22.98 11.64 15.86
C PRO A 146 23.56 11.12 17.19
N ASN A 147 22.80 11.19 18.27
CA ASN A 147 23.20 10.69 19.59
C ASN A 147 23.31 9.16 19.70
N TYR A 148 22.87 8.41 18.67
CA TYR A 148 23.10 6.95 18.57
C TYR A 148 24.52 6.59 18.14
N GLY A 149 25.34 7.59 17.76
CA GLY A 149 26.69 7.41 17.23
C GLY A 149 26.71 7.19 15.71
N ARG A 150 27.74 7.75 15.07
CA ARG A 150 27.81 7.81 13.61
C ARG A 150 27.74 6.42 12.96
N ALA A 151 28.57 5.48 13.41
CA ALA A 151 28.64 4.14 12.82
C ALA A 151 27.25 3.47 12.81
N TYR A 152 26.56 3.45 13.95
CA TYR A 152 25.24 2.87 14.06
C TYR A 152 24.22 3.59 13.15
N SER A 153 24.28 4.93 13.13
CA SER A 153 23.35 5.73 12.31
C SER A 153 23.55 5.47 10.82
N ASP A 154 24.81 5.38 10.37
CA ASP A 154 25.15 5.11 8.98
C ASP A 154 24.73 3.68 8.59
N ASP A 155 25.02 2.69 9.43
CA ASP A 155 24.62 1.30 9.23
C ASP A 155 23.10 1.15 9.20
N PHE A 156 22.38 1.77 10.14
CA PHE A 156 20.92 1.74 10.17
C PHE A 156 20.29 2.40 8.92
N ALA A 157 20.77 3.54 8.50
CA ALA A 157 20.26 4.19 7.30
C ALA A 157 20.55 3.38 6.03
N SER A 158 21.73 2.76 5.94
CA SER A 158 22.16 2.01 4.76
C SER A 158 21.42 0.69 4.57
N LEU A 159 20.92 0.05 5.65
CA LEU A 159 20.24 -1.24 5.55
C LEU A 159 18.99 -1.20 4.66
N PHE A 160 18.25 -0.08 4.64
CA PHE A 160 17.08 0.07 3.78
C PHE A 160 17.45 0.07 2.30
N ALA A 161 18.56 0.76 1.95
CA ALA A 161 19.07 0.78 0.58
C ALA A 161 19.60 -0.59 0.15
N SER A 162 20.30 -1.30 1.06
CA SER A 162 20.75 -2.68 0.83
C SER A 162 19.56 -3.59 0.53
N VAL A 163 18.59 -3.64 1.42
CA VAL A 163 17.38 -4.48 1.25
C VAL A 163 16.62 -4.13 -0.03
N ALA A 164 16.42 -2.83 -0.31
CA ALA A 164 15.72 -2.40 -1.51
C ALA A 164 16.43 -2.87 -2.76
N LYS A 165 17.74 -2.71 -2.84
CA LYS A 165 18.58 -3.14 -3.96
C LYS A 165 18.55 -4.67 -4.12
N ASP A 166 18.79 -5.41 -3.05
CA ASP A 166 18.97 -6.86 -3.08
C ASP A 166 17.66 -7.60 -3.34
N GLN A 167 16.53 -7.05 -2.88
CA GLN A 167 15.20 -7.63 -3.08
C GLN A 167 14.44 -6.99 -4.26
N GLY A 168 15.02 -5.98 -4.93
CA GLY A 168 14.38 -5.27 -6.03
C GLY A 168 13.10 -4.53 -5.62
N ALA A 169 13.11 -3.85 -4.48
CA ALA A 169 12.02 -2.99 -4.01
C ALA A 169 12.30 -1.52 -4.37
N ALA A 170 11.26 -0.73 -4.52
CA ALA A 170 11.38 0.71 -4.59
C ALA A 170 11.74 1.27 -3.19
N LEU A 171 12.38 2.43 -3.15
CA LEU A 171 12.87 3.04 -1.91
C LEU A 171 12.57 4.54 -1.89
N VAL A 172 12.03 5.02 -0.79
CA VAL A 172 12.17 6.40 -0.31
C VAL A 172 13.33 6.38 0.69
N PRO A 173 14.47 7.02 0.42
CA PRO A 173 15.65 6.87 1.27
C PRO A 173 15.45 7.34 2.71
N PHE A 174 14.64 8.39 2.90
CA PHE A 174 14.30 8.92 4.21
C PHE A 174 12.88 9.50 4.23
N LEU A 175 11.99 8.88 4.99
CA LEU A 175 10.58 9.34 5.11
C LEU A 175 10.49 10.76 5.67
N LEU A 176 11.36 11.11 6.62
CA LEU A 176 11.36 12.39 7.34
C LEU A 176 12.33 13.42 6.73
N GLU A 177 12.66 13.30 5.45
CA GLU A 177 13.44 14.31 4.71
C GLU A 177 12.71 15.65 4.75
N GLY A 178 13.45 16.73 5.08
CA GLY A 178 12.85 18.07 5.25
C GLY A 178 12.03 18.24 6.53
N VAL A 179 11.91 17.19 7.35
CA VAL A 179 11.23 17.21 8.67
C VAL A 179 12.24 17.09 9.80
N ALA A 180 13.10 16.06 9.75
CA ALA A 180 14.03 15.76 10.84
C ALA A 180 15.42 16.37 10.64
N ASN A 181 15.81 16.69 9.42
CA ASN A 181 17.14 17.15 9.03
C ASN A 181 17.20 18.65 8.69
N VAL A 182 16.31 19.45 9.27
CA VAL A 182 16.25 20.90 9.09
C VAL A 182 16.53 21.64 10.40
N ALA A 183 16.95 22.91 10.31
CA ALA A 183 17.35 23.70 11.48
C ALA A 183 16.20 23.87 12.50
N ASN A 184 14.97 23.97 12.04
CA ASN A 184 13.78 24.12 12.88
C ASN A 184 13.02 22.80 13.12
N ALA A 185 13.68 21.67 13.00
CA ALA A 185 13.05 20.34 13.17
C ALA A 185 12.23 20.23 14.45
N ALA A 186 12.67 20.83 15.57
CA ALA A 186 11.96 20.77 16.84
C ALA A 186 10.52 21.32 16.78
N GLU A 187 10.21 22.22 15.85
CA GLU A 187 8.86 22.79 15.63
C GLU A 187 7.95 21.82 14.88
N LEU A 188 8.53 20.89 14.12
CA LEU A 188 7.81 19.91 13.31
C LEU A 188 7.50 18.61 14.08
N PHE A 189 8.06 18.45 15.29
CA PHE A 189 7.83 17.29 16.13
C PHE A 189 6.92 17.59 17.32
N GLN A 190 6.24 16.57 17.80
CA GLN A 190 5.50 16.59 19.08
C GLN A 190 6.48 16.77 20.26
N PRO A 191 5.99 17.04 21.47
CA PRO A 191 6.87 17.24 22.64
C PRO A 191 7.81 16.06 22.93
N ASP A 192 7.46 14.86 22.48
CA ASP A 192 8.28 13.64 22.62
C ASP A 192 9.50 13.62 21.68
N ARG A 193 9.58 14.53 20.70
CA ARG A 193 10.67 14.64 19.71
C ARG A 193 10.89 13.37 18.84
N ILE A 194 9.88 12.53 18.76
CA ILE A 194 9.88 11.29 17.99
C ILE A 194 8.83 11.38 16.88
N HIS A 195 7.64 11.84 17.23
CA HIS A 195 6.50 11.84 16.32
C HIS A 195 6.30 13.22 15.66
N PRO A 196 6.26 13.28 14.32
CA PRO A 196 5.96 14.52 13.60
C PRO A 196 4.56 15.06 13.93
N ARG A 197 4.45 16.39 13.94
CA ARG A 197 3.16 17.09 14.08
C ARG A 197 2.35 17.03 12.79
N GLU A 198 1.10 17.49 12.86
CA GLU A 198 0.22 17.63 11.69
C GLU A 198 0.85 18.47 10.58
N SER A 199 1.58 19.54 10.93
CA SER A 199 2.27 20.43 9.97
C SER A 199 3.35 19.74 9.13
N ALA A 200 3.91 18.63 9.62
CA ALA A 200 4.93 17.85 8.92
C ALA A 200 4.35 16.78 7.97
N GLN A 201 3.10 16.39 8.14
CA GLN A 201 2.50 15.28 7.39
C GLN A 201 2.44 15.52 5.86
N PRO A 202 2.19 16.75 5.37
CA PRO A 202 2.28 17.03 3.94
C PRO A 202 3.69 16.83 3.37
N LEU A 203 4.75 17.13 4.13
CA LEU A 203 6.14 16.90 3.71
C LEU A 203 6.44 15.40 3.63
N MET A 204 6.00 14.61 4.61
CA MET A 204 6.13 13.15 4.58
C MET A 204 5.44 12.57 3.34
N LEU A 205 4.23 13.01 3.03
CA LEU A 205 3.55 12.58 1.80
C LEU A 205 4.32 13.02 0.54
N ALA A 206 4.87 14.23 0.53
CA ALA A 206 5.65 14.73 -0.61
C ALA A 206 6.90 13.87 -0.88
N ASN A 207 7.51 13.29 0.17
CA ASN A 207 8.63 12.37 0.04
C ASN A 207 8.21 11.01 -0.54
N VAL A 208 7.03 10.52 -0.17
CA VAL A 208 6.51 9.21 -0.60
C VAL A 208 5.91 9.25 -2.00
N TRP A 209 5.17 10.31 -2.32
CA TRP A 209 4.33 10.39 -3.50
C TRP A 209 5.05 10.12 -4.83
N PRO A 210 6.21 10.72 -5.15
CA PRO A 210 6.84 10.55 -6.45
C PRO A 210 7.25 9.10 -6.76
N VAL A 211 7.52 8.31 -5.71
CA VAL A 211 7.88 6.89 -5.86
C VAL A 211 6.62 6.04 -5.95
N LEU A 212 5.67 6.25 -5.05
CA LEU A 212 4.42 5.50 -5.01
C LEU A 212 3.58 5.68 -6.28
N GLU A 213 3.49 6.92 -6.80
CA GLU A 213 2.77 7.22 -8.03
C GLU A 213 3.27 6.38 -9.23
N ARG A 214 4.59 6.14 -9.31
CA ARG A 214 5.18 5.31 -10.39
C ARG A 214 4.81 3.84 -10.26
N LEU A 215 4.61 3.34 -9.03
CA LEU A 215 4.20 1.95 -8.79
C LEU A 215 2.70 1.73 -9.06
N LEU A 216 1.92 2.82 -9.14
CA LEU A 216 0.48 2.77 -9.42
C LEU A 216 0.14 2.98 -10.91
N LYS A 217 1.13 3.31 -11.74
CA LYS A 217 0.99 3.52 -13.19
C LYS A 217 1.47 2.28 -13.95
#